data_27d0f83f70ff551919da30a3d9a89327
#
_entry.id   27d0f83f70ff551919da30a3d9a89327
#
_cell.length_a   1.000
_cell.length_b   1.000
_cell.length_c   1.000
_cell.angle_alpha   90.00
_cell.angle_beta   90.00
_cell.angle_gamma   90.00
#
_symmetry.space_group_name_H-M   'P 1'
#
loop_
_entity.id
_entity.type
_entity.pdbx_description
1 polymer ?
#
loop_
_entity_poly.entity_id
_entity_poly.type
_entity_poly.pdbx_seq_one_letter_code
_entity_poly.pdbx_strand_id
1 'polypeptide(L)'
;FCRCVVAPADAPGIGGTCRRIEPLSAAFIVAGLGFLVAALLQQKGWPYQLLPAALFCVAAAVVQLANAPRWRIPMALAIGLAVLLPVLSNLRDNLDANGTTSRVSRLADVFSEPDIRSVYAFITSPRDMHPAVLSSGVRWADAHGVMIFLPGHIKALDAEDHNPRAAKAIALSDTYLEAMLARFAKSPPDLLAFDRLPFKLGIANSAQFDYVDFLQRYPTFVSLIGQYEERGSVGRFRLFQHLQGQWDHVLTEAQQ
;
A
#
# COMPACT_ATOMS: atom_id res chain seq x y z
N PHE A 1 -5.59 38.49 -9.23
CA PHE A 1 -5.31 39.42 -10.33
C PHE A 1 -6.59 39.62 -11.14
N CYS A 2 -7.34 40.71 -10.85
CA CYS A 2 -8.48 41.13 -11.64
C CYS A 2 -7.99 42.06 -12.74
N ARG A 3 -8.04 41.62 -13.99
CA ARG A 3 -7.95 42.51 -15.13
C ARG A 3 -9.37 43.07 -15.40
N CYS A 4 -9.67 44.26 -14.91
CA CYS A 4 -10.83 44.99 -15.32
C CYS A 4 -10.58 45.46 -16.78
N VAL A 5 -11.26 44.83 -17.75
CA VAL A 5 -11.41 45.42 -19.08
C VAL A 5 -12.46 46.49 -18.91
N VAL A 6 -12.02 47.76 -18.88
CA VAL A 6 -12.91 48.92 -18.94
C VAL A 6 -13.50 48.95 -20.35
N ALA A 7 -14.77 48.58 -20.47
CA ALA A 7 -15.54 48.82 -21.69
C ALA A 7 -15.86 50.31 -21.82
N PRO A 8 -15.86 50.86 -23.04
CA PRO A 8 -16.26 52.27 -23.24
C PRO A 8 -17.67 52.52 -22.75
N ALA A 9 -17.89 53.72 -22.20
CA ALA A 9 -19.06 54.11 -21.41
C ALA A 9 -20.40 54.18 -22.15
N ASP A 10 -20.47 53.88 -23.44
CA ASP A 10 -21.63 54.16 -24.30
C ASP A 10 -22.34 52.89 -24.83
N ALA A 11 -22.10 51.70 -24.28
CA ALA A 11 -22.82 50.50 -24.68
C ALA A 11 -23.96 50.20 -23.67
N PRO A 12 -25.22 50.39 -24.02
CA PRO A 12 -26.33 50.07 -23.12
C PRO A 12 -26.45 48.56 -22.97
N GLY A 13 -26.22 48.04 -21.78
CA GLY A 13 -26.71 46.72 -21.40
C GLY A 13 -25.72 45.61 -21.14
N ILE A 14 -24.41 45.83 -21.26
CA ILE A 14 -23.41 44.79 -20.86
C ILE A 14 -22.73 45.24 -19.57
N GLY A 15 -23.48 45.24 -18.48
CA GLY A 15 -22.92 45.31 -17.14
C GLY A 15 -22.10 44.05 -16.88
N GLY A 16 -20.80 44.10 -17.25
CA GLY A 16 -19.83 43.06 -16.91
C GLY A 16 -19.73 42.95 -15.40
N THR A 17 -20.57 42.14 -14.77
CA THR A 17 -20.44 41.80 -13.36
C THR A 17 -19.14 41.02 -13.20
N CYS A 18 -18.10 41.74 -12.78
CA CYS A 18 -16.83 41.13 -12.35
C CYS A 18 -17.19 40.17 -11.19
N ARG A 19 -17.41 38.91 -11.49
CA ARG A 19 -17.72 37.90 -10.47
C ARG A 19 -16.48 37.68 -9.62
N ARG A 20 -16.50 38.21 -8.43
CA ARG A 20 -15.49 37.90 -7.41
C ARG A 20 -15.59 36.42 -7.11
N ILE A 21 -14.46 35.70 -7.22
CA ILE A 21 -14.36 34.37 -6.65
C ILE A 21 -14.60 34.51 -5.15
N GLU A 22 -15.53 33.74 -4.63
CA GLU A 22 -15.81 33.79 -3.21
C GLU A 22 -14.53 33.44 -2.41
N PRO A 23 -14.16 34.22 -1.40
CA PRO A 23 -12.91 34.01 -0.66
C PRO A 23 -12.74 32.59 -0.13
N LEU A 24 -13.82 31.96 0.31
CA LEU A 24 -13.81 30.58 0.80
C LEU A 24 -13.48 29.57 -0.30
N SER A 25 -14.06 29.75 -1.49
CA SER A 25 -13.73 28.90 -2.64
C SER A 25 -12.29 29.08 -3.09
N ALA A 26 -11.77 30.31 -3.08
CA ALA A 26 -10.37 30.58 -3.37
C ALA A 26 -9.44 29.88 -2.37
N ALA A 27 -9.76 29.91 -1.09
CA ALA A 27 -9.01 29.24 -0.03
C ALA A 27 -8.98 27.73 -0.25
N PHE A 28 -10.09 27.10 -0.59
CA PHE A 28 -10.15 25.67 -0.90
C PHE A 28 -9.35 25.30 -2.15
N ILE A 29 -9.38 26.12 -3.19
CA ILE A 29 -8.56 25.89 -4.40
C ILE A 29 -7.07 25.94 -4.04
N VAL A 30 -6.64 26.95 -3.30
CA VAL A 30 -5.24 27.09 -2.87
C VAL A 30 -4.80 25.91 -2.02
N ALA A 31 -5.63 25.48 -1.05
CA ALA A 31 -5.35 24.31 -0.24
C ALA A 31 -5.26 23.04 -1.09
N GLY A 32 -6.20 22.81 -2.00
CA GLY A 32 -6.21 21.67 -2.91
C GLY A 32 -4.96 21.60 -3.79
N LEU A 33 -4.53 22.74 -4.35
CA LEU A 33 -3.30 22.84 -5.12
C LEU A 33 -2.06 22.56 -4.25
N GLY A 34 -2.03 23.04 -3.02
CA GLY A 34 -0.95 22.74 -2.06
C GLY A 34 -0.81 21.25 -1.80
N PHE A 35 -1.90 20.55 -1.54
CA PHE A 35 -1.89 19.08 -1.37
C PHE A 35 -1.51 18.34 -2.66
N LEU A 36 -1.95 18.81 -3.83
CA LEU A 36 -1.56 18.22 -5.10
C LEU A 36 -0.05 18.34 -5.32
N VAL A 37 0.52 19.54 -5.10
CA VAL A 37 1.96 19.76 -5.19
C VAL A 37 2.72 18.87 -4.21
N ALA A 38 2.27 18.78 -2.95
CA ALA A 38 2.87 17.90 -1.97
C ALA A 38 2.84 16.42 -2.40
N ALA A 39 1.73 15.94 -2.96
CA ALA A 39 1.61 14.59 -3.48
C ALA A 39 2.56 14.32 -4.65
N LEU A 40 2.69 15.28 -5.58
CA LEU A 40 3.61 15.18 -6.71
C LEU A 40 5.08 15.19 -6.27
N LEU A 41 5.45 16.03 -5.31
CA LEU A 41 6.82 16.09 -4.78
C LEU A 41 7.21 14.81 -4.04
N GLN A 42 6.28 14.16 -3.37
CA GLN A 42 6.55 12.91 -2.68
C GLN A 42 6.80 11.73 -3.62
N GLN A 43 6.37 11.79 -4.87
CA GLN A 43 6.56 10.78 -5.93
C GLN A 43 6.24 9.32 -5.51
N LYS A 44 5.49 9.14 -4.42
CA LYS A 44 5.17 7.80 -3.89
C LYS A 44 4.04 7.11 -4.64
N GLY A 45 3.30 7.84 -5.49
CA GLY A 45 2.23 7.28 -6.35
C GLY A 45 1.04 6.67 -5.58
N TRP A 46 0.90 6.95 -4.30
CA TRP A 46 -0.18 6.38 -3.50
C TRP A 46 -1.49 7.16 -3.68
N PRO A 47 -2.56 6.51 -4.15
CA PRO A 47 -3.83 7.20 -4.47
C PRO A 47 -4.40 8.02 -3.31
N TYR A 48 -4.22 7.58 -2.06
CA TYR A 48 -4.73 8.30 -0.89
C TYR A 48 -4.05 9.66 -0.65
N GLN A 49 -2.87 9.91 -1.21
CA GLN A 49 -2.20 11.21 -1.12
C GLN A 49 -2.91 12.28 -1.95
N LEU A 50 -3.67 11.87 -2.97
CA LEU A 50 -4.49 12.76 -3.78
C LEU A 50 -5.86 13.05 -3.15
N LEU A 51 -6.27 12.27 -2.15
CA LEU A 51 -7.59 12.40 -1.51
C LEU A 51 -7.83 13.79 -0.91
N PRO A 52 -6.88 14.39 -0.12
CA PRO A 52 -7.08 15.74 0.39
C PRO A 52 -7.24 16.77 -0.74
N ALA A 53 -6.43 16.70 -1.80
CA ALA A 53 -6.55 17.59 -2.94
C ALA A 53 -7.93 17.47 -3.59
N ALA A 54 -8.42 16.24 -3.82
CA ALA A 54 -9.75 16.00 -4.38
C ALA A 54 -10.88 16.54 -3.49
N LEU A 55 -10.80 16.34 -2.16
CA LEU A 55 -11.78 16.84 -1.20
C LEU A 55 -11.85 18.37 -1.21
N PHE A 56 -10.72 19.06 -1.24
CA PHE A 56 -10.71 20.52 -1.32
C PHE A 56 -11.24 21.04 -2.66
N CYS A 57 -10.97 20.36 -3.78
CA CYS A 57 -11.55 20.70 -5.08
C CYS A 57 -13.08 20.54 -5.09
N VAL A 58 -13.59 19.45 -4.49
CA VAL A 58 -15.04 19.23 -4.33
C VAL A 58 -15.67 20.31 -3.45
N ALA A 59 -15.04 20.64 -2.31
CA ALA A 59 -15.53 21.70 -1.43
C ALA A 59 -15.58 23.07 -2.14
N ALA A 60 -14.54 23.42 -2.90
CA ALA A 60 -14.52 24.63 -3.71
C ALA A 60 -15.66 24.66 -4.75
N ALA A 61 -15.89 23.52 -5.41
CA ALA A 61 -16.97 23.37 -6.39
C ALA A 61 -18.35 23.54 -5.75
N VAL A 62 -18.58 22.96 -4.57
CA VAL A 62 -19.84 23.10 -3.81
C VAL A 62 -20.11 24.56 -3.43
N VAL A 63 -19.11 25.27 -2.91
CA VAL A 63 -19.23 26.69 -2.57
C VAL A 63 -19.54 27.54 -3.81
N GLN A 64 -18.89 27.28 -4.94
CA GLN A 64 -19.17 27.98 -6.20
C GLN A 64 -20.57 27.67 -6.73
N LEU A 65 -21.05 26.45 -6.56
CA LEU A 65 -22.40 26.04 -6.95
C LEU A 65 -23.50 26.71 -6.14
N ALA A 66 -23.29 26.81 -4.82
CA ALA A 66 -24.27 27.47 -3.94
C ALA A 66 -24.58 28.93 -4.41
N ASN A 67 -23.60 29.58 -5.04
CA ASN A 67 -23.67 30.94 -5.55
C ASN A 67 -23.89 31.02 -7.09
N ALA A 68 -24.10 29.88 -7.76
CA ALA A 68 -24.20 29.82 -9.19
C ALA A 68 -25.67 30.00 -9.67
N PRO A 69 -25.92 30.64 -10.83
CA PRO A 69 -27.23 30.62 -11.44
C PRO A 69 -27.66 29.18 -11.76
N ARG A 70 -28.96 28.89 -11.59
CA ARG A 70 -29.54 27.53 -11.67
C ARG A 70 -29.14 26.72 -12.91
N TRP A 71 -28.88 27.37 -14.04
CA TRP A 71 -28.51 26.69 -15.28
C TRP A 71 -27.10 26.08 -15.27
N ARG A 72 -26.23 26.50 -14.32
CA ARG A 72 -24.87 25.94 -14.16
C ARG A 72 -24.82 24.73 -13.22
N ILE A 73 -25.89 24.50 -12.48
CA ILE A 73 -25.98 23.37 -11.53
C ILE A 73 -25.74 22.02 -12.24
N PRO A 74 -26.39 21.70 -13.39
CA PRO A 74 -26.20 20.42 -14.04
C PRO A 74 -24.76 20.20 -14.53
N MET A 75 -24.09 21.25 -15.01
CA MET A 75 -22.71 21.15 -15.46
C MET A 75 -21.74 20.83 -14.30
N ALA A 76 -21.95 21.46 -13.17
CA ALA A 76 -21.11 21.24 -12.01
C ALA A 76 -21.40 19.90 -11.30
N LEU A 77 -22.65 19.43 -11.34
CA LEU A 77 -22.98 18.06 -10.94
C LEU A 77 -22.32 17.04 -11.86
N ALA A 78 -22.30 17.27 -13.18
CA ALA A 78 -21.61 16.40 -14.12
C ALA A 78 -20.11 16.32 -13.84
N ILE A 79 -19.45 17.47 -13.57
CA ILE A 79 -18.02 17.50 -13.20
C ILE A 79 -17.81 16.81 -11.85
N GLY A 80 -18.64 17.08 -10.85
CA GLY A 80 -18.56 16.41 -9.54
C GLY A 80 -18.70 14.89 -9.65
N LEU A 81 -19.65 14.41 -10.44
CA LEU A 81 -19.83 12.99 -10.71
C LEU A 81 -18.63 12.39 -11.47
N ALA A 82 -18.10 13.09 -12.47
CA ALA A 82 -16.93 12.63 -13.22
C ALA A 82 -15.68 12.45 -12.34
N VAL A 83 -15.55 13.27 -11.29
CA VAL A 83 -14.46 13.13 -10.29
C VAL A 83 -14.81 12.07 -9.24
N LEU A 84 -16.05 12.02 -8.79
CA LEU A 84 -16.48 11.13 -7.70
C LEU A 84 -16.58 9.66 -8.15
N LEU A 85 -17.06 9.39 -9.38
CA LEU A 85 -17.24 8.03 -9.86
C LEU A 85 -15.94 7.20 -9.87
N PRO A 86 -14.77 7.68 -10.33
CA PRO A 86 -13.52 6.96 -10.22
C PRO A 86 -13.08 6.73 -8.76
N VAL A 87 -13.36 7.68 -7.86
CA VAL A 87 -13.06 7.53 -6.43
C VAL A 87 -13.94 6.45 -5.81
N LEU A 88 -15.25 6.47 -6.13
CA LEU A 88 -16.21 5.47 -5.65
C LEU A 88 -15.93 4.08 -6.23
N SER A 89 -15.55 3.96 -7.52
CA SER A 89 -15.18 2.68 -8.10
C SER A 89 -13.93 2.10 -7.42
N ASN A 90 -12.90 2.90 -7.23
CA ASN A 90 -11.72 2.48 -6.46
C ASN A 90 -12.05 2.13 -5.00
N LEU A 91 -12.97 2.86 -4.38
CA LEU A 91 -13.43 2.54 -3.02
C LEU A 91 -14.23 1.23 -3.03
N ARG A 92 -15.12 1.04 -4.00
CA ARG A 92 -15.87 -0.21 -4.18
C ARG A 92 -14.93 -1.39 -4.42
N ASP A 93 -13.97 -1.27 -5.33
CA ASP A 93 -12.98 -2.33 -5.61
C ASP A 93 -12.14 -2.67 -4.36
N ASN A 94 -11.92 -1.70 -3.48
CA ASN A 94 -11.27 -1.91 -2.18
C ASN A 94 -12.25 -2.44 -1.10
N LEU A 95 -13.56 -2.17 -1.23
CA LEU A 95 -14.61 -2.63 -0.33
C LEU A 95 -15.30 -3.92 -0.83
N ASP A 96 -15.18 -4.29 -2.11
CA ASP A 96 -15.55 -5.62 -2.63
C ASP A 96 -14.58 -6.68 -2.09
N ALA A 97 -14.49 -6.55 -0.84
CA ALA A 97 -13.78 -7.25 0.18
C ALA A 97 -14.24 -8.71 0.34
N ASN A 98 -15.25 -9.20 -0.39
CA ASN A 98 -15.67 -10.58 -0.19
C ASN A 98 -14.52 -11.56 -0.45
N GLY A 99 -13.72 -11.34 -1.48
CA GLY A 99 -12.53 -12.13 -1.72
C GLY A 99 -11.37 -11.82 -0.75
N THR A 100 -11.19 -10.54 -0.36
CA THR A 100 -10.16 -10.13 0.60
C THR A 100 -10.56 -10.53 2.02
N THR A 101 -11.80 -10.30 2.43
CA THR A 101 -12.33 -10.68 3.75
C THR A 101 -12.25 -12.19 3.95
N SER A 102 -12.63 -13.02 2.97
CA SER A 102 -12.53 -14.47 3.08
C SER A 102 -11.08 -14.96 3.12
N ARG A 103 -10.14 -14.27 2.47
CA ARG A 103 -8.71 -14.60 2.55
C ARG A 103 -8.11 -14.18 3.89
N VAL A 104 -8.44 -12.99 4.35
CA VAL A 104 -8.03 -12.47 5.66
C VAL A 104 -8.56 -13.39 6.77
N SER A 105 -9.83 -13.79 6.71
CA SER A 105 -10.41 -14.71 7.69
C SER A 105 -9.67 -16.04 7.71
N ARG A 106 -9.45 -16.69 6.56
CA ARG A 106 -8.73 -17.97 6.50
C ARG A 106 -7.27 -17.88 6.99
N LEU A 107 -6.59 -16.75 6.73
CA LEU A 107 -5.26 -16.54 7.30
C LEU A 107 -5.34 -16.34 8.81
N ALA A 108 -6.32 -15.57 9.29
CA ALA A 108 -6.52 -15.35 10.72
C ALA A 108 -6.87 -16.66 11.45
N ASP A 109 -7.66 -17.55 10.83
CA ASP A 109 -7.97 -18.86 11.37
C ASP A 109 -6.69 -19.69 11.59
N VAL A 110 -5.80 -19.74 10.58
CA VAL A 110 -4.49 -20.41 10.71
C VAL A 110 -3.62 -19.74 11.76
N PHE A 111 -3.57 -18.41 11.81
CA PHE A 111 -2.74 -17.69 12.78
C PHE A 111 -3.27 -17.80 14.22
N SER A 112 -4.53 -18.18 14.39
CA SER A 112 -5.15 -18.38 15.71
C SER A 112 -4.94 -19.80 16.26
N GLU A 113 -4.24 -20.66 15.53
CA GLU A 113 -3.93 -22.00 16.00
C GLU A 113 -2.99 -21.96 17.23
N PRO A 114 -3.15 -22.85 18.19
CA PRO A 114 -2.44 -22.77 19.50
C PRO A 114 -0.92 -22.84 19.40
N ASP A 115 -0.39 -23.49 18.37
CA ASP A 115 1.03 -23.67 18.09
C ASP A 115 1.66 -22.51 17.33
N ILE A 116 0.86 -21.52 16.89
CA ILE A 116 1.35 -20.35 16.14
C ILE A 116 1.28 -19.10 17.02
N ARG A 117 2.41 -18.70 17.59
CA ARG A 117 2.55 -17.50 18.45
C ARG A 117 3.19 -16.33 17.69
N SER A 118 3.90 -16.63 16.60
CA SER A 118 4.61 -15.64 15.81
C SER A 118 4.57 -15.98 14.32
N VAL A 119 4.42 -14.95 13.50
CA VAL A 119 4.38 -15.06 12.05
C VAL A 119 5.25 -13.98 11.39
N TYR A 120 5.88 -14.35 10.30
CA TYR A 120 6.48 -13.38 9.37
C TYR A 120 6.07 -13.71 7.94
N ALA A 121 5.86 -12.67 7.13
CA ALA A 121 5.55 -12.86 5.72
C ALA A 121 6.52 -12.09 4.82
N PHE A 122 7.03 -12.79 3.83
CA PHE A 122 7.83 -12.19 2.75
C PHE A 122 6.88 -11.59 1.72
N ILE A 123 6.61 -10.30 1.86
CA ILE A 123 5.63 -9.52 1.10
C ILE A 123 6.14 -8.12 0.81
N THR A 124 5.68 -7.52 -0.29
CA THR A 124 5.87 -6.10 -0.59
C THR A 124 4.62 -5.25 -0.31
N SER A 125 3.49 -5.90 0.01
CA SER A 125 2.22 -5.23 0.33
C SER A 125 1.58 -5.82 1.59
N PRO A 126 1.16 -4.98 2.55
CA PRO A 126 0.57 -5.44 3.82
C PRO A 126 -0.89 -5.90 3.70
N ARG A 127 -1.53 -5.74 2.55
CA ARG A 127 -2.99 -5.77 2.34
C ARG A 127 -3.74 -6.90 3.01
N ASP A 128 -3.31 -8.16 2.80
CA ASP A 128 -4.05 -9.33 3.30
C ASP A 128 -3.45 -9.82 4.62
N MET A 129 -2.16 -9.65 4.78
CA MET A 129 -1.40 -10.22 5.89
C MET A 129 -1.62 -9.45 7.20
N HIS A 130 -1.45 -8.11 7.18
CA HIS A 130 -1.59 -7.32 8.41
C HIS A 130 -2.98 -7.35 9.02
N PRO A 131 -4.09 -7.26 8.26
CA PRO A 131 -5.42 -7.45 8.83
C PRO A 131 -5.60 -8.82 9.47
N ALA A 132 -5.04 -9.89 8.90
CA ALA A 132 -5.11 -11.23 9.48
C ALA A 132 -4.32 -11.33 10.79
N VAL A 133 -3.11 -10.76 10.84
CA VAL A 133 -2.29 -10.68 12.06
C VAL A 133 -3.01 -9.90 13.16
N LEU A 134 -3.62 -8.75 12.82
CA LEU A 134 -4.36 -7.93 13.78
C LEU A 134 -5.61 -8.65 14.31
N SER A 135 -6.33 -9.39 13.47
CA SER A 135 -7.54 -10.09 13.90
C SER A 135 -7.26 -11.35 14.71
N SER A 136 -6.15 -12.05 14.45
CA SER A 136 -5.76 -13.24 15.20
C SER A 136 -5.02 -12.92 16.50
N GLY A 137 -4.43 -11.72 16.62
CA GLY A 137 -3.58 -11.34 17.75
C GLY A 137 -2.20 -12.01 17.76
N VAL A 138 -1.83 -12.74 16.69
CA VAL A 138 -0.51 -13.36 16.57
C VAL A 138 0.59 -12.28 16.50
N ARG A 139 1.76 -12.56 17.07
CA ARG A 139 2.87 -11.63 17.07
C ARG A 139 3.54 -11.57 15.69
N TRP A 140 3.75 -10.38 15.15
CA TRP A 140 4.61 -10.18 14.00
C TRP A 140 6.08 -10.28 14.40
N ALA A 141 6.87 -11.11 13.70
CA ALA A 141 8.20 -11.51 14.15
C ALA A 141 9.33 -10.51 13.84
N ASP A 142 9.08 -9.47 13.04
CA ASP A 142 10.09 -8.45 12.73
C ASP A 142 9.58 -7.02 12.99
N ALA A 143 10.51 -6.08 13.12
CA ALA A 143 10.19 -4.66 13.27
C ALA A 143 9.56 -4.05 12.01
N HIS A 144 9.77 -4.65 10.85
CA HIS A 144 9.26 -4.16 9.57
C HIS A 144 8.07 -5.00 9.10
N GLY A 145 6.98 -4.32 8.77
CA GLY A 145 5.74 -4.98 8.35
C GLY A 145 5.77 -5.55 6.94
N VAL A 146 6.67 -5.07 6.08
CA VAL A 146 6.81 -5.49 4.68
C VAL A 146 8.22 -5.24 4.17
N MET A 147 8.63 -5.94 3.13
CA MET A 147 9.94 -5.77 2.48
C MET A 147 9.90 -4.60 1.48
N ILE A 148 9.65 -3.39 2.00
CA ILE A 148 9.46 -2.17 1.18
C ILE A 148 10.69 -1.81 0.32
N PHE A 149 11.88 -2.23 0.75
CA PHE A 149 13.14 -1.99 0.05
C PHE A 149 13.37 -2.96 -1.11
N LEU A 150 12.72 -4.13 -1.10
CA LEU A 150 12.97 -5.22 -2.05
C LEU A 150 12.77 -4.83 -3.53
N PRO A 151 11.74 -4.06 -3.92
CA PRO A 151 11.62 -3.60 -5.29
C PRO A 151 12.82 -2.77 -5.75
N GLY A 152 13.34 -1.92 -4.88
CA GLY A 152 14.54 -1.13 -5.15
C GLY A 152 15.80 -1.99 -5.27
N HIS A 153 15.93 -3.02 -4.43
CA HIS A 153 17.01 -3.98 -4.47
C HIS A 153 17.03 -4.77 -5.79
N ILE A 154 15.90 -5.33 -6.20
CA ILE A 154 15.79 -6.08 -7.46
C ILE A 154 16.11 -5.19 -8.66
N LYS A 155 15.56 -3.97 -8.69
CA LYS A 155 15.89 -2.99 -9.73
C LYS A 155 17.37 -2.63 -9.74
N ALA A 156 18.03 -2.60 -8.59
CA ALA A 156 19.46 -2.32 -8.49
C ALA A 156 20.29 -3.51 -9.02
N LEU A 157 19.87 -4.75 -8.76
CA LEU A 157 20.50 -5.95 -9.34
C LEU A 157 20.47 -5.95 -10.87
N ASP A 158 19.33 -5.55 -11.46
CA ASP A 158 19.18 -5.44 -12.92
C ASP A 158 20.09 -4.34 -13.54
N ALA A 159 20.53 -3.39 -12.71
CA ALA A 159 21.31 -2.22 -13.14
C ALA A 159 22.77 -2.23 -12.65
N GLU A 160 23.21 -3.29 -11.97
CA GLU A 160 24.51 -3.32 -11.26
C GLU A 160 25.71 -3.04 -12.16
N ASP A 161 25.73 -3.59 -13.37
CA ASP A 161 26.85 -3.47 -14.29
C ASP A 161 27.12 -2.04 -14.79
N HIS A 162 26.17 -1.13 -14.58
CA HIS A 162 26.20 0.20 -15.23
C HIS A 162 26.03 1.38 -14.26
N ASN A 163 25.86 1.12 -12.94
CA ASN A 163 25.51 2.21 -12.02
C ASN A 163 26.13 2.00 -10.60
N PRO A 164 27.10 2.83 -10.19
CA PRO A 164 27.74 2.73 -8.87
C PRO A 164 26.76 2.97 -7.70
N ARG A 165 25.63 3.65 -7.93
CA ARG A 165 24.57 3.81 -6.93
C ARG A 165 23.80 2.50 -6.72
N ALA A 166 23.72 1.65 -7.75
CA ALA A 166 23.09 0.34 -7.65
C ALA A 166 23.87 -0.56 -6.69
N ALA A 167 25.18 -0.63 -6.82
CA ALA A 167 26.02 -1.42 -5.90
C ALA A 167 25.85 -1.02 -4.44
N LYS A 168 25.77 0.29 -4.15
CA LYS A 168 25.50 0.78 -2.79
C LYS A 168 24.11 0.39 -2.27
N ALA A 169 23.10 0.46 -3.14
CA ALA A 169 21.73 0.08 -2.78
C ALA A 169 21.62 -1.43 -2.49
N ILE A 170 22.30 -2.25 -3.29
CA ILE A 170 22.39 -3.70 -3.10
C ILE A 170 23.05 -4.00 -1.74
N ALA A 171 24.25 -3.47 -1.49
CA ALA A 171 24.99 -3.71 -0.25
C ALA A 171 24.18 -3.32 1.00
N LEU A 172 23.44 -2.19 0.95
CA LEU A 172 22.58 -1.77 2.06
C LEU A 172 21.40 -2.73 2.27
N SER A 173 20.77 -3.18 1.19
CA SER A 173 19.65 -4.12 1.26
C SER A 173 20.10 -5.50 1.72
N ASP A 174 21.26 -5.98 1.27
CA ASP A 174 21.84 -7.24 1.71
C ASP A 174 22.16 -7.21 3.21
N THR A 175 22.80 -6.14 3.69
CA THR A 175 23.04 -5.93 5.12
C THR A 175 21.75 -6.03 5.94
N TYR A 176 20.66 -5.43 5.44
CA TYR A 176 19.37 -5.51 6.10
C TYR A 176 18.78 -6.92 6.09
N LEU A 177 18.82 -7.61 4.93
CA LEU A 177 18.31 -8.98 4.79
C LEU A 177 19.09 -9.95 5.68
N GLU A 178 20.41 -9.88 5.67
CA GLU A 178 21.27 -10.72 6.53
C GLU A 178 21.00 -10.48 8.01
N ALA A 179 20.85 -9.21 8.43
CA ALA A 179 20.52 -8.89 9.82
C ALA A 179 19.13 -9.41 10.22
N MET A 180 18.15 -9.35 9.32
CA MET A 180 16.82 -9.91 9.54
C MET A 180 16.87 -11.44 9.66
N LEU A 181 17.53 -12.10 8.72
CA LEU A 181 17.69 -13.56 8.72
C LEU A 181 18.48 -14.06 9.94
N ALA A 182 19.50 -13.31 10.36
CA ALA A 182 20.25 -13.64 11.58
C ALA A 182 19.39 -13.52 12.85
N ARG A 183 18.44 -12.57 12.90
CA ARG A 183 17.45 -12.51 14.00
C ARG A 183 16.51 -13.73 13.97
N PHE A 184 16.02 -14.12 12.79
CA PHE A 184 15.18 -15.31 12.66
C PHE A 184 15.92 -16.61 12.99
N ALA A 185 17.21 -16.71 12.68
CA ALA A 185 18.02 -17.85 13.09
C ALA A 185 18.16 -17.97 14.62
N LYS A 186 18.09 -16.85 15.36
CA LYS A 186 18.13 -16.83 16.84
C LYS A 186 16.76 -17.01 17.48
N SER A 187 15.72 -16.52 16.85
CA SER A 187 14.34 -16.59 17.33
C SER A 187 13.41 -16.82 16.12
N PRO A 188 13.35 -18.06 15.63
CA PRO A 188 12.59 -18.38 14.44
C PRO A 188 11.10 -18.10 14.66
N PRO A 189 10.41 -17.47 13.68
CA PRO A 189 8.97 -17.38 13.70
C PRO A 189 8.34 -18.77 13.64
N ASP A 190 7.22 -18.99 14.32
CA ASP A 190 6.52 -20.29 14.25
C ASP A 190 5.98 -20.55 12.85
N LEU A 191 5.64 -19.47 12.10
CA LEU A 191 5.13 -19.57 10.74
C LEU A 191 5.79 -18.54 9.81
N LEU A 192 6.27 -19.00 8.67
CA LEU A 192 6.70 -18.17 7.55
C LEU A 192 5.68 -18.22 6.43
N ALA A 193 5.36 -17.08 5.84
CA ALA A 193 4.45 -16.98 4.70
C ALA A 193 5.15 -16.32 3.50
N PHE A 194 5.03 -16.92 2.32
CA PHE A 194 5.62 -16.41 1.08
C PHE A 194 4.53 -16.10 0.07
N ASP A 195 4.50 -14.86 -0.42
CA ASP A 195 3.55 -14.42 -1.43
C ASP A 195 3.88 -15.05 -2.79
N ARG A 196 2.94 -15.81 -3.36
CA ARG A 196 3.04 -16.46 -4.67
C ARG A 196 2.40 -15.68 -5.80
N LEU A 197 1.83 -14.49 -5.52
CA LEU A 197 1.22 -13.72 -6.61
C LEU A 197 2.23 -13.49 -7.73
N PRO A 198 1.80 -13.66 -8.99
CA PRO A 198 2.64 -13.34 -10.13
C PRO A 198 3.02 -11.84 -10.14
N PHE A 199 2.11 -10.97 -9.69
CA PHE A 199 2.36 -9.53 -9.60
C PHE A 199 2.71 -9.12 -8.17
N LYS A 200 3.95 -8.69 -7.96
CA LYS A 200 4.41 -8.13 -6.69
C LYS A 200 4.56 -6.62 -6.82
N LEU A 201 4.01 -5.89 -5.87
CA LEU A 201 4.01 -4.43 -5.91
C LEU A 201 5.44 -3.88 -6.05
N GLY A 202 5.66 -3.13 -7.13
CA GLY A 202 6.93 -2.44 -7.40
C GLY A 202 8.03 -3.30 -8.01
N ILE A 203 7.82 -4.61 -8.24
CA ILE A 203 8.79 -5.48 -8.90
C ILE A 203 8.41 -5.63 -10.38
N ALA A 204 9.28 -5.17 -11.28
CA ALA A 204 9.16 -5.43 -12.70
C ALA A 204 9.33 -6.94 -12.96
N ASN A 205 8.61 -7.47 -13.95
CA ASN A 205 8.62 -8.91 -14.28
C ASN A 205 8.32 -9.84 -13.08
N SER A 206 7.49 -9.38 -12.16
CA SER A 206 7.18 -10.07 -10.92
C SER A 206 6.54 -11.45 -11.11
N ALA A 207 6.01 -11.76 -12.30
CA ALA A 207 5.49 -13.09 -12.64
C ALA A 207 6.55 -14.21 -12.53
N GLN A 208 7.81 -13.86 -12.69
CA GLN A 208 8.96 -14.79 -12.59
C GLN A 208 9.67 -14.70 -11.22
N PHE A 209 9.27 -13.76 -10.35
CA PHE A 209 9.93 -13.57 -9.07
C PHE A 209 9.32 -14.47 -7.99
N ASP A 210 10.15 -15.37 -7.46
CA ASP A 210 9.85 -16.16 -6.26
C ASP A 210 10.72 -15.72 -5.09
N TYR A 211 10.11 -15.56 -3.90
CA TYR A 211 10.82 -15.14 -2.71
C TYR A 211 11.79 -16.21 -2.20
N VAL A 212 11.40 -17.48 -2.29
CA VAL A 212 12.22 -18.59 -1.81
C VAL A 212 13.47 -18.69 -2.68
N ASP A 213 13.31 -18.68 -4.01
CA ASP A 213 14.45 -18.73 -4.95
C ASP A 213 15.37 -17.51 -4.77
N PHE A 214 14.77 -16.33 -4.60
CA PHE A 214 15.53 -15.11 -4.35
C PHE A 214 16.37 -15.21 -3.07
N LEU A 215 15.80 -15.72 -1.98
CA LEU A 215 16.45 -15.79 -0.67
C LEU A 215 17.47 -16.94 -0.56
N GLN A 216 17.43 -17.94 -1.43
CA GLN A 216 18.43 -19.02 -1.46
C GLN A 216 19.88 -18.54 -1.66
N ARG A 217 20.08 -17.31 -2.17
CA ARG A 217 21.41 -16.68 -2.24
C ARG A 217 22.03 -16.39 -0.88
N TYR A 218 21.22 -16.39 0.20
CA TYR A 218 21.67 -16.12 1.56
C TYR A 218 21.83 -17.44 2.32
N PRO A 219 23.07 -17.86 2.71
CA PRO A 219 23.29 -19.12 3.41
C PRO A 219 22.50 -19.25 4.72
N THR A 220 22.31 -18.12 5.42
CA THR A 220 21.48 -18.07 6.63
C THR A 220 20.02 -18.44 6.35
N PHE A 221 19.47 -18.04 5.21
CA PHE A 221 18.11 -18.41 4.82
C PHE A 221 18.02 -19.90 4.49
N VAL A 222 19.01 -20.46 3.78
CA VAL A 222 19.05 -21.90 3.45
C VAL A 222 19.03 -22.75 4.72
N SER A 223 19.84 -22.37 5.71
CA SER A 223 19.86 -23.05 7.01
C SER A 223 18.55 -22.84 7.79
N LEU A 224 17.94 -21.66 7.69
CA LEU A 224 16.68 -21.34 8.36
C LEU A 224 15.53 -22.14 7.78
N ILE A 225 15.34 -22.11 6.45
CA ILE A 225 14.20 -22.75 5.80
C ILE A 225 14.22 -24.28 5.96
N GLY A 226 15.42 -24.87 6.13
CA GLY A 226 15.57 -26.28 6.45
C GLY A 226 14.99 -26.71 7.80
N GLN A 227 14.64 -25.75 8.67
CA GLN A 227 13.99 -26.00 9.96
C GLN A 227 12.45 -25.91 9.87
N TYR A 228 11.93 -25.70 8.68
CA TYR A 228 10.50 -25.54 8.44
C TYR A 228 9.98 -26.62 7.50
N GLU A 229 8.72 -27.00 7.73
CA GLU A 229 7.98 -27.86 6.84
C GLU A 229 6.91 -27.07 6.09
N GLU A 230 6.71 -27.36 4.81
CA GLU A 230 5.65 -26.73 4.03
C GLU A 230 4.29 -27.27 4.47
N ARG A 231 3.47 -26.40 5.04
CA ARG A 231 2.11 -26.70 5.53
C ARG A 231 1.04 -26.57 4.46
N GLY A 232 1.42 -26.12 3.27
CA GLY A 232 0.51 -25.86 2.16
C GLY A 232 0.28 -24.38 1.89
N SER A 233 -0.90 -24.03 1.36
CA SER A 233 -1.17 -22.67 0.90
C SER A 233 -2.53 -22.16 1.35
N VAL A 234 -2.59 -20.90 1.76
CA VAL A 234 -3.83 -20.17 2.02
C VAL A 234 -3.93 -18.99 1.05
N GLY A 235 -4.86 -19.09 0.11
CA GLY A 235 -4.97 -18.11 -0.98
C GLY A 235 -3.68 -18.02 -1.78
N ARG A 236 -3.03 -16.87 -1.73
CA ARG A 236 -1.78 -16.61 -2.44
C ARG A 236 -0.51 -16.92 -1.64
N PHE A 237 -0.63 -17.32 -0.38
CA PHE A 237 0.50 -17.53 0.50
C PHE A 237 0.85 -19.00 0.63
N ARG A 238 2.11 -19.38 0.38
CA ARG A 238 2.70 -20.64 0.85
C ARG A 238 3.08 -20.47 2.31
N LEU A 239 2.74 -21.43 3.12
CA LEU A 239 2.96 -21.41 4.56
C LEU A 239 4.00 -22.48 4.92
N PHE A 240 4.95 -22.10 5.76
CA PHE A 240 5.98 -22.96 6.27
C PHE A 240 5.99 -22.88 7.79
N GLN A 241 5.77 -24.00 8.47
CA GLN A 241 5.73 -24.09 9.91
C GLN A 241 7.05 -24.56 10.47
N HIS A 242 7.50 -23.95 11.56
CA HIS A 242 8.73 -24.32 12.24
C HIS A 242 8.58 -25.68 12.94
N LEU A 243 9.51 -26.59 12.69
CA LEU A 243 9.44 -27.98 13.17
C LEU A 243 9.49 -28.09 14.71
N GLN A 244 10.17 -27.19 15.40
CA GLN A 244 10.25 -27.22 16.88
C GLN A 244 8.92 -26.90 17.57
N GLY A 245 8.04 -26.09 16.98
CA GLY A 245 6.71 -25.83 17.54
C GLY A 245 5.83 -27.08 17.63
N GLN A 246 6.06 -28.06 16.77
CA GLN A 246 5.35 -29.32 16.75
C GLN A 246 5.72 -30.24 17.94
N TRP A 247 6.96 -30.20 18.38
CA TRP A 247 7.44 -31.10 19.45
C TRP A 247 7.03 -30.66 20.86
N ASP A 248 6.87 -29.37 21.10
CA ASP A 248 6.44 -28.85 22.40
C ASP A 248 5.00 -29.26 22.71
N HIS A 249 4.11 -29.37 21.72
CA HIS A 249 2.74 -29.86 21.90
C HIS A 249 2.70 -31.36 22.22
N VAL A 250 3.47 -32.18 21.49
CA VAL A 250 3.51 -33.63 21.72
C VAL A 250 4.03 -33.96 23.13
N LEU A 251 4.99 -33.20 23.62
CA LEU A 251 5.54 -33.40 24.98
C LEU A 251 4.55 -32.95 26.07
N THR A 252 3.75 -31.92 25.82
CA THR A 252 2.75 -31.42 26.78
C THR A 252 1.54 -32.36 26.85
N GLU A 253 1.10 -32.94 25.74
CA GLU A 253 0.02 -33.94 25.72
C GLU A 253 0.46 -35.29 26.32
N ALA A 254 1.73 -35.63 26.20
CA ALA A 254 2.26 -36.88 26.81
C ALA A 254 2.43 -36.78 28.34
N GLN A 255 2.32 -35.58 28.93
CA GLN A 255 2.45 -35.32 30.35
C GLN A 255 1.08 -35.13 31.05
N GLN A 256 -0.04 -35.17 30.33
CA GLN A 256 -1.41 -35.18 30.86
C GLN A 256 -2.01 -36.57 30.79
#